data_97a6a6ed4affd69c671887c159c2edc1
#
_entry.id   97a6a6ed4affd69c671887c159c2edc1
#
_cell.length_a   1.000
_cell.length_b   1.000
_cell.length_c   1.000
_cell.angle_alpha   90.00
_cell.angle_beta   90.00
_cell.angle_gamma   90.00
#
_symmetry.space_group_name_H-M   'P 1'
#
loop_
_entity.id
_entity.type
_entity.pdbx_description
1 polymer ?
#
loop_
_entity_poly.entity_id
_entity_poly.type
_entity_poly.pdbx_seq_one_letter_code
_entity_poly.pdbx_strand_id
1 'polypeptide(L)'
;MRFGQWKTNSILREKIDRNAKYIWFHASSLGEFEQGRPMIEKIKAEHPEYKVLLTFFSPSGYEVRKNYKGADVICYLPFDTPFRVKKFLNLANPAIAIFIKYEFWGNYLRELRKRGIPVYIISAIFRPDQLFFQWFGKPYRKMLSYFNHLFVQDERSMKLLNEFGITNVTVTGDTRFDRVLDVRKQARELPFIKRFLESKEGKRPIVMVAGSSWPEDEAFFIYNLNGHPEMKLIIAPHEIHREHLLSIEAMLKRPSVRLSEAHEDDLADKDCLIIDSFGLLSSIYRYGQIAYIGGGFGAGIHNTLEAAVYGMPVLFGPRYHKFKEAKDLIAVGGGFSITDDSSFRTKMDELLTDPTALETSGQAAGDFVKNSVGATDQILRQIHIR
;
A
#
# COMPACT_ATOMS: atom_id res chain seq x y z
N MET A 1 0.51 21.31 -10.09
CA MET A 1 0.30 20.31 -11.17
C MET A 1 0.84 20.73 -12.54
N ARG A 2 0.54 21.92 -13.05
CA ARG A 2 1.00 22.36 -14.39
C ARG A 2 2.52 22.42 -14.58
N PHE A 3 3.28 22.83 -13.59
CA PHE A 3 4.74 23.07 -13.71
C PHE A 3 5.61 21.80 -13.87
N GLY A 4 5.22 20.66 -13.31
CA GLY A 4 6.02 19.44 -13.41
C GLY A 4 6.00 18.79 -14.80
N GLN A 5 4.88 18.85 -15.50
CA GLN A 5 4.72 18.23 -16.83
C GLN A 5 5.54 18.94 -17.93
N TRP A 6 5.89 20.20 -17.78
CA TRP A 6 6.76 20.92 -18.74
C TRP A 6 8.20 20.38 -18.71
N LYS A 7 8.66 19.89 -17.59
CA LYS A 7 10.01 19.32 -17.43
C LYS A 7 10.13 17.91 -17.99
N THR A 8 9.03 17.19 -18.21
CA THR A 8 9.06 15.78 -18.67
C THR A 8 9.88 15.60 -19.93
N ASN A 9 9.65 16.44 -20.97
CA ASN A 9 10.38 16.32 -22.23
C ASN A 9 11.89 16.61 -22.06
N SER A 10 12.27 17.51 -21.17
CA SER A 10 13.67 17.79 -20.87
C SER A 10 14.31 16.59 -20.17
N ILE A 11 13.64 16.07 -19.14
CA ILE A 11 14.08 14.89 -18.38
C ILE A 11 14.30 13.70 -19.33
N LEU A 12 13.36 13.44 -20.24
CA LEU A 12 13.47 12.33 -21.18
C LEU A 12 14.63 12.52 -22.18
N ARG A 13 14.84 13.73 -22.67
CA ARG A 13 15.97 14.02 -23.59
C ARG A 13 17.33 13.85 -22.93
N GLU A 14 17.42 14.20 -21.64
CA GLU A 14 18.63 14.14 -20.86
C GLU A 14 18.95 12.73 -20.37
N LYS A 15 17.91 12.00 -19.90
CA LYS A 15 18.11 10.76 -19.14
C LYS A 15 17.80 9.48 -19.89
N ILE A 16 17.05 9.53 -21.02
CA ILE A 16 16.78 8.34 -21.82
C ILE A 16 18.02 7.97 -22.64
N ASP A 17 18.53 6.79 -22.35
CA ASP A 17 19.55 6.14 -23.16
C ASP A 17 18.89 5.47 -24.37
N ARG A 18 19.16 5.95 -25.56
CA ARG A 18 18.54 5.46 -26.81
C ARG A 18 18.96 4.04 -27.19
N ASN A 19 20.05 3.55 -26.63
CA ASN A 19 20.57 2.21 -26.89
C ASN A 19 20.01 1.18 -25.91
N ALA A 20 19.32 1.62 -24.83
CA ALA A 20 18.73 0.74 -23.83
C ALA A 20 17.26 0.45 -24.13
N LYS A 21 16.82 -0.75 -23.75
CA LYS A 21 15.40 -1.13 -23.75
C LYS A 21 14.76 -0.67 -22.45
N TYR A 22 13.61 0.01 -22.53
CA TYR A 22 12.88 0.48 -21.36
C TYR A 22 11.58 -0.28 -21.15
N ILE A 23 11.31 -0.69 -19.93
CA ILE A 23 9.98 -1.06 -19.46
C ILE A 23 9.38 0.17 -18.78
N TRP A 24 8.25 0.64 -19.32
CA TRP A 24 7.57 1.81 -18.81
C TRP A 24 6.46 1.41 -17.85
N PHE A 25 6.56 1.87 -16.59
CA PHE A 25 5.52 1.78 -15.60
C PHE A 25 4.81 3.12 -15.45
N HIS A 26 3.48 3.07 -15.38
CA HIS A 26 2.67 4.24 -15.06
C HIS A 26 1.80 3.98 -13.84
N ALA A 27 1.97 4.82 -12.82
CA ALA A 27 1.16 4.89 -11.60
C ALA A 27 0.65 6.32 -11.43
N SER A 28 -0.63 6.52 -11.23
CA SER A 28 -1.16 7.87 -11.03
C SER A 28 -0.70 8.48 -9.71
N SER A 29 -0.67 7.68 -8.65
CA SER A 29 -0.44 8.08 -7.26
C SER A 29 0.58 7.20 -6.55
N LEU A 30 0.91 7.57 -5.30
CA LEU A 30 1.76 6.76 -4.43
C LEU A 30 1.17 5.37 -4.15
N GLY A 31 -0.15 5.28 -3.90
CA GLY A 31 -0.80 3.99 -3.61
C GLY A 31 -0.73 3.01 -4.79
N GLU A 32 -0.87 3.51 -6.02
CA GLU A 32 -0.71 2.68 -7.21
C GLU A 32 0.75 2.29 -7.45
N PHE A 33 1.68 3.20 -7.17
CA PHE A 33 3.10 2.87 -7.21
C PHE A 33 3.45 1.68 -6.31
N GLU A 34 2.92 1.63 -5.09
CA GLU A 34 3.18 0.49 -4.19
C GLU A 34 2.65 -0.84 -4.75
N GLN A 35 1.64 -0.82 -5.62
CA GLN A 35 1.22 -2.01 -6.38
C GLN A 35 2.16 -2.36 -7.54
N GLY A 36 2.77 -1.38 -8.18
CA GLY A 36 3.76 -1.61 -9.25
C GLY A 36 5.14 -1.97 -8.75
N ARG A 37 5.47 -1.58 -7.53
CA ARG A 37 6.81 -1.67 -6.96
C ARG A 37 7.39 -3.09 -6.92
N PRO A 38 6.67 -4.15 -6.50
CA PRO A 38 7.18 -5.52 -6.54
C PRO A 38 7.61 -5.94 -7.95
N MET A 39 6.82 -5.59 -8.95
CA MET A 39 7.15 -5.85 -10.36
C MET A 39 8.44 -5.12 -10.79
N ILE A 40 8.57 -3.84 -10.44
CA ILE A 40 9.75 -3.03 -10.76
C ILE A 40 11.00 -3.63 -10.12
N GLU A 41 10.95 -3.94 -8.81
CA GLU A 41 12.08 -4.49 -8.07
C GLU A 41 12.49 -5.86 -8.62
N LYS A 42 11.53 -6.71 -8.95
CA LYS A 42 11.79 -8.04 -9.50
C LYS A 42 12.35 -7.97 -10.92
N ILE A 43 11.80 -7.13 -11.79
CA ILE A 43 12.35 -6.90 -13.14
C ILE A 43 13.79 -6.39 -13.08
N LYS A 44 14.09 -5.45 -12.18
CA LYS A 44 15.47 -4.95 -12.03
C LYS A 44 16.44 -6.03 -11.56
N ALA A 45 15.97 -6.99 -10.77
CA ALA A 45 16.78 -8.10 -10.27
C ALA A 45 16.97 -9.21 -11.33
N GLU A 46 15.92 -9.58 -12.06
CA GLU A 46 15.92 -10.73 -12.97
C GLU A 46 16.25 -10.34 -14.43
N HIS A 47 16.01 -9.07 -14.81
CA HIS A 47 16.21 -8.54 -16.17
C HIS A 47 17.03 -7.25 -16.16
N PRO A 48 18.31 -7.29 -15.71
CA PRO A 48 19.16 -6.11 -15.57
C PRO A 48 19.48 -5.42 -16.91
N GLU A 49 19.24 -6.09 -18.03
CA GLU A 49 19.37 -5.54 -19.39
C GLU A 49 18.30 -4.50 -19.72
N TYR A 50 17.19 -4.48 -18.96
CA TYR A 50 16.15 -3.47 -19.09
C TYR A 50 16.33 -2.33 -18.11
N LYS A 51 16.11 -1.12 -18.60
CA LYS A 51 15.94 0.08 -17.78
C LYS A 51 14.47 0.33 -17.47
N VAL A 52 14.19 0.96 -16.36
CA VAL A 52 12.82 1.29 -15.94
C VAL A 52 12.55 2.77 -16.11
N LEU A 53 11.51 3.09 -16.89
CA LEU A 53 10.89 4.41 -16.91
C LEU A 53 9.65 4.37 -16.02
N LEU A 54 9.60 5.22 -14.99
CA LEU A 54 8.46 5.35 -14.09
C LEU A 54 7.81 6.71 -14.27
N THR A 55 6.50 6.73 -14.51
CA THR A 55 5.75 7.97 -14.62
C THR A 55 4.66 8.08 -13.58
N PHE A 56 4.46 9.29 -13.05
CA PHE A 56 3.37 9.65 -12.17
C PHE A 56 2.46 10.70 -12.79
N PHE A 57 1.21 10.73 -12.38
CA PHE A 57 0.31 11.82 -12.75
C PHE A 57 0.10 12.79 -11.58
N SER A 58 -0.06 12.28 -10.37
CA SER A 58 -0.25 13.06 -9.14
C SER A 58 1.08 13.46 -8.48
N PRO A 59 1.16 14.65 -7.88
CA PRO A 59 2.29 15.05 -7.05
C PRO A 59 2.54 14.10 -5.87
N SER A 60 1.50 13.49 -5.30
CA SER A 60 1.61 12.55 -4.17
C SER A 60 2.53 11.37 -4.47
N GLY A 61 2.55 10.89 -5.71
CA GLY A 61 3.48 9.85 -6.14
C GLY A 61 4.86 10.41 -6.49
N TYR A 62 4.89 11.43 -7.35
CA TYR A 62 6.15 11.96 -7.88
C TYR A 62 7.04 12.58 -6.79
N GLU A 63 6.51 13.47 -5.96
CA GLU A 63 7.33 14.18 -4.96
C GLU A 63 7.93 13.22 -3.93
N VAL A 64 7.20 12.18 -3.57
CA VAL A 64 7.68 11.17 -2.62
C VAL A 64 8.69 10.20 -3.28
N ARG A 65 8.53 9.89 -4.57
CA ARG A 65 9.30 8.84 -5.26
C ARG A 65 10.25 9.34 -6.35
N LYS A 66 10.43 10.63 -6.56
CA LYS A 66 11.34 11.21 -7.59
C LYS A 66 12.80 10.74 -7.47
N ASN A 67 13.21 10.25 -6.30
CA ASN A 67 14.54 9.72 -6.03
C ASN A 67 14.55 8.19 -5.83
N TYR A 68 13.49 7.49 -6.24
CA TYR A 68 13.41 6.04 -6.10
C TYR A 68 14.48 5.33 -6.94
N LYS A 69 15.30 4.50 -6.28
CA LYS A 69 16.46 3.83 -6.90
C LYS A 69 16.12 2.67 -7.83
N GLY A 70 14.89 2.14 -7.76
CA GLY A 70 14.44 1.06 -8.63
C GLY A 70 14.06 1.50 -10.05
N ALA A 71 14.01 2.81 -10.35
CA ALA A 71 13.74 3.33 -11.67
C ALA A 71 14.88 4.21 -12.18
N ASP A 72 15.22 4.06 -13.46
CA ASP A 72 16.33 4.79 -14.11
C ASP A 72 15.90 6.20 -14.53
N VAL A 73 14.64 6.35 -14.91
CA VAL A 73 14.05 7.65 -15.28
C VAL A 73 12.70 7.80 -14.60
N ILE A 74 12.48 8.92 -13.92
CA ILE A 74 11.23 9.23 -13.24
C ILE A 74 10.75 10.61 -13.69
N CYS A 75 9.50 10.70 -14.13
CA CYS A 75 8.91 11.98 -14.55
C CYS A 75 7.37 11.97 -14.42
N TYR A 76 6.76 13.13 -14.65
CA TYR A 76 5.31 13.20 -14.79
C TYR A 76 4.84 12.68 -16.15
N LEU A 77 3.68 12.01 -16.19
CA LEU A 77 3.01 11.69 -17.45
C LEU A 77 2.39 12.96 -18.05
N PRO A 78 2.70 13.33 -19.29
CA PRO A 78 2.02 14.43 -19.99
C PRO A 78 0.52 14.15 -20.18
N PHE A 79 -0.31 15.20 -20.25
CA PHE A 79 -1.74 15.07 -20.52
C PHE A 79 -2.03 14.26 -21.78
N ASP A 80 -3.10 13.47 -21.73
CA ASP A 80 -3.51 12.53 -22.79
C ASP A 80 -4.09 13.25 -24.02
N THR A 81 -3.25 13.99 -24.72
CA THR A 81 -3.56 14.63 -26.00
C THR A 81 -2.71 14.04 -27.11
N PRO A 82 -3.24 13.92 -28.36
CA PRO A 82 -2.53 13.22 -29.44
C PRO A 82 -1.11 13.71 -29.68
N PHE A 83 -0.89 15.02 -29.67
CA PHE A 83 0.43 15.62 -29.89
C PHE A 83 1.41 15.31 -28.76
N ARG A 84 0.97 15.46 -27.48
CA ARG A 84 1.84 15.22 -26.32
C ARG A 84 2.19 13.75 -26.18
N VAL A 85 1.23 12.87 -26.43
CA VAL A 85 1.44 11.40 -26.42
C VAL A 85 2.48 10.99 -27.45
N LYS A 86 2.33 11.44 -28.72
CA LYS A 86 3.32 11.13 -29.75
C LYS A 86 4.71 11.63 -29.38
N LYS A 87 4.82 12.87 -28.86
CA LYS A 87 6.09 13.45 -28.44
C LYS A 87 6.73 12.66 -27.30
N PHE A 88 5.94 12.31 -26.28
CA PHE A 88 6.40 11.48 -25.16
C PHE A 88 6.91 10.13 -25.65
N LEU A 89 6.11 9.40 -26.42
CA LEU A 89 6.48 8.07 -26.90
C LEU A 89 7.65 8.09 -27.91
N ASN A 90 7.86 9.17 -28.65
CA ASN A 90 9.05 9.33 -29.49
C ASN A 90 10.33 9.52 -28.66
N LEU A 91 10.24 10.11 -27.48
CA LEU A 91 11.37 10.30 -26.58
C LEU A 91 11.62 9.08 -25.69
N ALA A 92 10.56 8.50 -25.13
CA ALA A 92 10.62 7.38 -24.19
C ALA A 92 10.90 6.03 -24.89
N ASN A 93 10.31 5.82 -26.08
CA ASN A 93 10.40 4.61 -26.90
C ASN A 93 10.42 3.30 -26.07
N PRO A 94 9.42 3.01 -25.25
CA PRO A 94 9.44 1.84 -24.39
C PRO A 94 9.28 0.55 -25.18
N ALA A 95 9.96 -0.51 -24.74
CA ALA A 95 9.78 -1.85 -25.28
C ALA A 95 8.48 -2.50 -24.79
N ILE A 96 8.06 -2.17 -23.57
CA ILE A 96 6.84 -2.66 -22.92
C ILE A 96 6.26 -1.52 -22.10
N ALA A 97 4.93 -1.42 -22.01
CA ALA A 97 4.23 -0.49 -21.13
C ALA A 97 3.32 -1.23 -20.13
N ILE A 98 3.42 -0.89 -18.86
CA ILE A 98 2.67 -1.50 -17.76
C ILE A 98 1.93 -0.38 -17.00
N PHE A 99 0.61 -0.45 -17.05
CA PHE A 99 -0.28 0.46 -16.34
C PHE A 99 -0.79 -0.19 -15.07
N ILE A 100 -1.00 0.61 -14.01
CA ILE A 100 -1.35 0.09 -12.70
C ILE A 100 -2.79 0.48 -12.37
N LYS A 101 -3.61 -0.50 -12.00
CA LYS A 101 -4.95 -0.38 -11.43
C LYS A 101 -6.00 0.28 -12.34
N TYR A 102 -6.15 1.61 -12.34
CA TYR A 102 -7.25 2.33 -13.02
C TYR A 102 -6.76 3.25 -14.13
N GLU A 103 -5.57 3.02 -14.66
CA GLU A 103 -4.91 3.92 -15.59
C GLU A 103 -5.30 3.64 -17.05
N PHE A 104 -6.43 4.22 -17.47
CA PHE A 104 -7.01 4.05 -18.81
C PHE A 104 -6.83 5.33 -19.66
N TRP A 105 -5.65 5.52 -20.22
CA TRP A 105 -5.23 6.68 -20.99
C TRP A 105 -5.42 6.44 -22.50
N GLY A 106 -6.57 6.86 -23.04
CA GLY A 106 -7.04 6.43 -24.37
C GLY A 106 -6.11 6.77 -25.54
N ASN A 107 -5.49 7.95 -25.57
CA ASN A 107 -4.53 8.29 -26.63
C ASN A 107 -3.21 7.56 -26.46
N TYR A 108 -2.72 7.36 -25.23
CA TYR A 108 -1.54 6.54 -24.95
C TYR A 108 -1.75 5.10 -25.39
N LEU A 109 -2.84 4.46 -24.96
CA LEU A 109 -3.15 3.08 -25.31
C LEU A 109 -3.27 2.88 -26.83
N ARG A 110 -3.98 3.80 -27.51
CA ARG A 110 -4.13 3.77 -28.97
C ARG A 110 -2.79 3.92 -29.68
N GLU A 111 -1.93 4.85 -29.25
CA GLU A 111 -0.64 5.09 -29.90
C GLU A 111 0.36 3.96 -29.63
N LEU A 112 0.38 3.38 -28.43
CA LEU A 112 1.16 2.19 -28.11
C LEU A 112 0.77 1.01 -29.00
N ARG A 113 -0.55 0.74 -29.11
CA ARG A 113 -1.07 -0.30 -30.00
C ARG A 113 -0.66 -0.08 -31.46
N LYS A 114 -0.75 1.18 -31.93
CA LYS A 114 -0.33 1.54 -33.31
C LYS A 114 1.16 1.27 -33.55
N ARG A 115 1.99 1.42 -32.53
CA ARG A 115 3.45 1.18 -32.61
C ARG A 115 3.82 -0.28 -32.38
N GLY A 116 2.86 -1.17 -32.11
CA GLY A 116 3.12 -2.56 -31.78
C GLY A 116 3.81 -2.78 -30.44
N ILE A 117 3.78 -1.77 -29.54
CA ILE A 117 4.36 -1.87 -28.20
C ILE A 117 3.39 -2.63 -27.32
N PRO A 118 3.81 -3.75 -26.68
CA PRO A 118 2.98 -4.50 -25.75
C PRO A 118 2.55 -3.65 -24.55
N VAL A 119 1.25 -3.73 -24.22
CA VAL A 119 0.64 -2.96 -23.12
C VAL A 119 -0.08 -3.90 -22.18
N TYR A 120 0.21 -3.78 -20.91
CA TYR A 120 -0.40 -4.57 -19.85
C TYR A 120 -1.01 -3.66 -18.77
N ILE A 121 -2.06 -4.13 -18.11
CA ILE A 121 -2.55 -3.52 -16.89
C ILE A 121 -2.49 -4.53 -15.77
N ILE A 122 -2.01 -4.12 -14.59
CA ILE A 122 -1.80 -4.99 -13.42
C ILE A 122 -2.62 -4.51 -12.24
N SER A 123 -2.98 -5.45 -11.36
CA SER A 123 -3.76 -5.18 -10.14
C SER A 123 -5.06 -4.41 -10.41
N ALA A 124 -5.68 -4.59 -11.56
CA ALA A 124 -6.90 -3.89 -11.94
C ALA A 124 -8.13 -4.46 -11.22
N ILE A 125 -9.10 -3.61 -10.92
CA ILE A 125 -10.42 -3.99 -10.43
C ILE A 125 -11.48 -3.38 -11.34
N PHE A 126 -12.43 -4.19 -11.76
CA PHE A 126 -13.56 -3.73 -12.56
C PHE A 126 -14.86 -3.83 -11.79
N ARG A 127 -15.72 -2.83 -11.95
CA ARG A 127 -17.02 -2.73 -11.29
C ARG A 127 -18.11 -2.36 -12.30
N PRO A 128 -19.35 -2.87 -12.12
CA PRO A 128 -20.46 -2.63 -13.07
C PRO A 128 -20.81 -1.15 -13.27
N ASP A 129 -20.56 -0.30 -12.27
CA ASP A 129 -20.81 1.13 -12.31
C ASP A 129 -19.83 1.93 -13.18
N GLN A 130 -18.71 1.33 -13.59
CA GLN A 130 -17.73 2.01 -14.44
C GLN A 130 -18.25 2.22 -15.87
N LEU A 131 -17.78 3.30 -16.50
CA LEU A 131 -18.19 3.74 -17.85
C LEU A 131 -18.10 2.65 -18.92
N PHE A 132 -17.17 1.73 -18.78
CA PHE A 132 -16.97 0.62 -19.71
C PHE A 132 -18.21 -0.29 -19.83
N PHE A 133 -18.96 -0.46 -18.76
CA PHE A 133 -20.05 -1.42 -18.64
C PHE A 133 -21.45 -0.79 -18.74
N GLN A 134 -21.51 0.53 -18.92
CA GLN A 134 -22.76 1.23 -19.16
C GLN A 134 -23.26 0.99 -20.59
N TRP A 135 -24.57 1.15 -20.84
CA TRP A 135 -25.20 0.97 -22.16
C TRP A 135 -24.55 1.82 -23.25
N PHE A 136 -24.04 3.02 -22.94
CA PHE A 136 -23.30 3.91 -23.81
C PHE A 136 -21.76 3.66 -23.80
N GLY A 137 -21.30 2.68 -23.06
CA GLY A 137 -19.89 2.44 -22.75
C GLY A 137 -19.04 1.85 -23.90
N LYS A 138 -19.66 1.48 -25.05
CA LYS A 138 -18.96 0.86 -26.18
C LYS A 138 -17.67 1.58 -26.64
N PRO A 139 -17.62 2.93 -26.77
CA PRO A 139 -16.39 3.63 -27.14
C PRO A 139 -15.28 3.48 -26.06
N TYR A 140 -15.66 3.46 -24.78
CA TYR A 140 -14.72 3.29 -23.67
C TYR A 140 -14.19 1.86 -23.62
N ARG A 141 -15.05 0.84 -23.86
CA ARG A 141 -14.60 -0.58 -23.93
C ARG A 141 -13.54 -0.80 -25.00
N LYS A 142 -13.57 -0.04 -26.09
CA LYS A 142 -12.51 -0.10 -27.11
C LYS A 142 -11.12 0.16 -26.53
N MET A 143 -10.98 0.96 -25.48
CA MET A 143 -9.68 1.19 -24.82
C MET A 143 -9.16 -0.09 -24.16
N LEU A 144 -10.03 -0.92 -23.60
CA LEU A 144 -9.66 -2.19 -22.97
C LEU A 144 -9.09 -3.18 -24.00
N SER A 145 -9.55 -3.13 -25.25
CA SER A 145 -9.01 -3.97 -26.34
C SER A 145 -7.62 -3.57 -26.82
N TYR A 146 -7.07 -2.46 -26.34
CA TYR A 146 -5.70 -2.06 -26.66
C TYR A 146 -4.67 -2.72 -25.76
N PHE A 147 -5.07 -3.26 -24.60
CA PHE A 147 -4.19 -4.04 -23.75
C PHE A 147 -3.93 -5.42 -24.38
N ASN A 148 -2.68 -5.86 -24.33
CA ASN A 148 -2.31 -7.21 -24.68
C ASN A 148 -2.86 -8.21 -23.69
N HIS A 149 -2.83 -7.85 -22.39
CA HIS A 149 -3.44 -8.63 -21.32
C HIS A 149 -3.83 -7.74 -20.14
N LEU A 150 -4.91 -8.15 -19.44
CA LEU A 150 -5.40 -7.50 -18.23
C LEU A 150 -5.23 -8.46 -17.05
N PHE A 151 -4.43 -8.06 -16.04
CA PHE A 151 -4.25 -8.80 -14.81
C PHE A 151 -5.11 -8.16 -13.73
N VAL A 152 -6.14 -8.90 -13.31
CA VAL A 152 -7.16 -8.39 -12.37
C VAL A 152 -7.01 -9.00 -10.99
N GLN A 153 -7.55 -8.31 -9.98
CA GLN A 153 -7.44 -8.74 -8.60
C GLN A 153 -8.44 -9.85 -8.21
N ASP A 154 -9.56 -9.98 -8.93
CA ASP A 154 -10.62 -10.90 -8.51
C ASP A 154 -11.43 -11.47 -9.68
N GLU A 155 -12.09 -12.59 -9.39
CA GLU A 155 -12.97 -13.32 -10.31
C GLU A 155 -14.17 -12.48 -10.79
N ARG A 156 -14.66 -11.52 -9.95
CA ARG A 156 -15.77 -10.64 -10.33
C ARG A 156 -15.38 -9.73 -11.47
N SER A 157 -14.17 -9.17 -11.40
CA SER A 157 -13.62 -8.35 -12.48
C SER A 157 -13.44 -9.14 -13.76
N MET A 158 -12.94 -10.38 -13.68
CA MET A 158 -12.77 -11.27 -14.84
C MET A 158 -14.13 -11.63 -15.47
N LYS A 159 -15.10 -12.05 -14.68
CA LYS A 159 -16.45 -12.39 -15.15
C LYS A 159 -17.09 -11.20 -15.86
N LEU A 160 -17.02 -10.00 -15.24
CA LEU A 160 -17.57 -8.78 -15.82
C LEU A 160 -16.92 -8.45 -17.17
N LEU A 161 -15.59 -8.56 -17.30
CA LEU A 161 -14.88 -8.33 -18.56
C LEU A 161 -15.30 -9.34 -19.63
N ASN A 162 -15.40 -10.61 -19.28
CA ASN A 162 -15.82 -11.70 -20.18
C ASN A 162 -17.24 -11.51 -20.71
N GLU A 163 -18.19 -11.05 -19.88
CA GLU A 163 -19.56 -10.71 -20.29
C GLU A 163 -19.60 -9.65 -21.42
N PHE A 164 -18.60 -8.78 -21.47
CA PHE A 164 -18.45 -7.76 -22.52
C PHE A 164 -17.46 -8.13 -23.63
N GLY A 165 -17.08 -9.42 -23.72
CA GLY A 165 -16.23 -9.94 -24.81
C GLY A 165 -14.74 -9.64 -24.67
N ILE A 166 -14.27 -9.28 -23.48
CA ILE A 166 -12.84 -9.06 -23.18
C ILE A 166 -12.31 -10.31 -22.47
N THR A 167 -11.61 -11.17 -23.22
CA THR A 167 -11.19 -12.50 -22.80
C THR A 167 -9.70 -12.63 -22.48
N ASN A 168 -8.89 -11.63 -22.89
CA ASN A 168 -7.45 -11.56 -22.56
C ASN A 168 -7.23 -11.07 -21.12
N VAL A 169 -7.78 -11.81 -20.17
CA VAL A 169 -7.78 -11.44 -18.74
C VAL A 169 -7.41 -12.65 -17.87
N THR A 170 -6.62 -12.41 -16.84
CA THR A 170 -6.24 -13.40 -15.82
C THR A 170 -6.41 -12.82 -14.43
N VAL A 171 -6.94 -13.61 -13.50
CA VAL A 171 -6.97 -13.26 -12.08
C VAL A 171 -5.63 -13.62 -11.47
N THR A 172 -4.91 -12.61 -11.01
CA THR A 172 -3.60 -12.77 -10.37
C THR A 172 -3.57 -12.25 -8.92
N GLY A 173 -4.58 -11.50 -8.51
CA GLY A 173 -4.59 -10.86 -7.20
C GLY A 173 -3.94 -9.47 -7.19
N ASP A 174 -3.62 -9.02 -5.99
CA ASP A 174 -3.01 -7.70 -5.75
C ASP A 174 -1.53 -7.87 -5.38
N THR A 175 -0.65 -7.26 -6.15
CA THR A 175 0.80 -7.31 -5.95
C THR A 175 1.27 -6.69 -4.62
N ARG A 176 0.41 -5.94 -3.90
CA ARG A 176 0.73 -5.45 -2.55
C ARG A 176 0.93 -6.58 -1.54
N PHE A 177 0.32 -7.76 -1.73
CA PHE A 177 0.56 -8.91 -0.86
C PHE A 177 2.00 -9.41 -0.97
N ASP A 178 2.55 -9.45 -2.18
CA ASP A 178 3.96 -9.78 -2.39
C ASP A 178 4.86 -8.75 -1.71
N ARG A 179 4.50 -7.47 -1.83
CA ARG A 179 5.27 -6.37 -1.24
C ARG A 179 5.36 -6.46 0.29
N VAL A 180 4.25 -6.67 0.98
CA VAL A 180 4.27 -6.73 2.45
C VAL A 180 5.00 -7.95 2.96
N LEU A 181 4.99 -9.06 2.22
CA LEU A 181 5.78 -10.23 2.55
C LEU A 181 7.28 -9.94 2.43
N ASP A 182 7.72 -9.24 1.38
CA ASP A 182 9.12 -8.87 1.22
C ASP A 182 9.57 -7.85 2.26
N VAL A 183 8.72 -6.88 2.60
CA VAL A 183 8.98 -5.95 3.70
C VAL A 183 9.15 -6.69 5.03
N ARG A 184 8.29 -7.67 5.31
CA ARG A 184 8.41 -8.51 6.51
C ARG A 184 9.74 -9.28 6.55
N LYS A 185 10.19 -9.86 5.43
CA LYS A 185 11.48 -10.56 5.34
C LYS A 185 12.67 -9.63 5.59
N GLN A 186 12.57 -8.38 5.14
CA GLN A 186 13.60 -7.35 5.27
C GLN A 186 13.49 -6.53 6.57
N ALA A 187 12.47 -6.80 7.39
CA ALA A 187 12.22 -6.04 8.62
C ALA A 187 13.43 -6.12 9.57
N ARG A 188 13.89 -4.95 9.97
CA ARG A 188 15.06 -4.82 10.86
C ARG A 188 14.67 -5.13 12.30
N GLU A 189 15.62 -5.66 13.05
CA GLU A 189 15.51 -5.68 14.50
C GLU A 189 15.70 -4.25 15.04
N LEU A 190 14.87 -3.91 16.02
CA LEU A 190 14.87 -2.60 16.65
C LEU A 190 15.19 -2.79 18.14
N PRO A 191 16.46 -2.63 18.55
CA PRO A 191 16.89 -2.89 19.94
C PRO A 191 16.09 -2.06 20.96
N PHE A 192 15.78 -0.80 20.65
CA PHE A 192 14.98 0.06 21.50
C PHE A 192 13.55 -0.45 21.73
N ILE A 193 12.94 -1.12 20.74
CA ILE A 193 11.63 -1.76 20.96
C ILE A 193 11.79 -2.98 21.87
N LYS A 194 12.83 -3.79 21.71
CA LYS A 194 13.08 -4.92 22.60
C LYS A 194 13.22 -4.43 24.05
N ARG A 195 13.98 -3.36 24.27
CA ARG A 195 14.12 -2.75 25.59
C ARG A 195 12.80 -2.20 26.14
N PHE A 196 12.00 -1.52 25.30
CA PHE A 196 10.66 -1.08 25.68
C PHE A 196 9.74 -2.22 26.12
N LEU A 197 9.89 -3.40 25.52
CA LEU A 197 9.07 -4.59 25.81
C LEU A 197 9.54 -5.41 27.03
N GLU A 198 10.69 -5.10 27.60
CA GLU A 198 11.12 -5.73 28.84
C GLU A 198 10.14 -5.42 29.97
N SER A 199 9.79 -6.43 30.74
CA SER A 199 8.89 -6.31 31.90
C SER A 199 9.63 -6.62 33.18
N LYS A 200 9.45 -5.76 34.19
CA LYS A 200 10.01 -5.99 35.52
C LYS A 200 9.39 -7.21 36.24
N GLU A 201 8.18 -7.60 35.84
CA GLU A 201 7.43 -8.71 36.43
C GLU A 201 7.61 -10.05 35.72
N GLY A 202 8.43 -10.12 34.69
CA GLY A 202 8.71 -11.36 33.94
C GLY A 202 7.58 -11.80 32.97
N LYS A 203 6.42 -11.13 32.98
CA LYS A 203 5.35 -11.36 32.00
C LYS A 203 5.51 -10.45 30.81
N ARG A 204 5.48 -11.02 29.61
CA ARG A 204 5.50 -10.22 28.38
C ARG A 204 4.18 -9.43 28.26
N PRO A 205 4.22 -8.09 28.12
CA PRO A 205 3.02 -7.30 27.97
C PRO A 205 2.33 -7.59 26.62
N ILE A 206 1.03 -7.40 26.55
CA ILE A 206 0.32 -7.34 25.27
C ILE A 206 0.60 -5.97 24.65
N VAL A 207 1.07 -5.97 23.40
CA VAL A 207 1.48 -4.77 22.71
C VAL A 207 0.52 -4.46 21.58
N MET A 208 -0.10 -3.31 21.63
CA MET A 208 -0.84 -2.73 20.52
C MET A 208 0.04 -1.77 19.76
N VAL A 209 0.05 -1.91 18.44
CA VAL A 209 0.71 -0.98 17.53
C VAL A 209 -0.34 -0.18 16.76
N ALA A 210 -0.44 1.11 17.04
CA ALA A 210 -1.30 2.04 16.34
C ALA A 210 -0.51 2.75 15.23
N GLY A 211 -0.72 2.33 13.97
CA GLY A 211 0.02 2.84 12.82
C GLY A 211 -0.77 3.84 11.99
N SER A 212 -0.10 4.91 11.57
CA SER A 212 -0.65 6.00 10.75
C SER A 212 -1.92 6.60 11.37
N SER A 213 -1.90 6.79 12.70
CA SER A 213 -3.04 7.33 13.44
C SER A 213 -3.28 8.81 13.16
N TRP A 214 -4.51 9.22 13.36
CA TRP A 214 -4.97 10.60 13.32
C TRP A 214 -5.64 10.97 14.65
N PRO A 215 -5.82 12.26 14.96
CA PRO A 215 -6.40 12.69 16.24
C PRO A 215 -7.74 12.01 16.59
N GLU A 216 -8.57 11.74 15.57
CA GLU A 216 -9.87 11.07 15.76
C GLU A 216 -9.73 9.60 16.13
N ASP A 217 -8.63 8.95 15.76
CA ASP A 217 -8.33 7.56 16.10
C ASP A 217 -7.76 7.44 17.51
N GLU A 218 -6.92 8.40 17.91
CA GLU A 218 -6.02 8.32 19.06
C GLU A 218 -6.74 8.27 20.41
N ALA A 219 -7.88 8.96 20.49
CA ALA A 219 -8.68 8.97 21.70
C ALA A 219 -9.13 7.56 22.14
N PHE A 220 -9.46 6.67 21.19
CA PHE A 220 -9.94 5.32 21.50
C PHE A 220 -8.85 4.48 22.15
N PHE A 221 -7.70 4.34 21.51
CA PHE A 221 -6.67 3.44 22.01
C PHE A 221 -5.87 4.02 23.20
N ILE A 222 -5.72 5.35 23.30
CA ILE A 222 -5.09 5.98 24.46
C ILE A 222 -5.98 5.84 25.70
N TYR A 223 -7.29 6.04 25.56
CA TYR A 223 -8.23 5.84 26.67
C TYR A 223 -8.20 4.38 27.15
N ASN A 224 -8.17 3.43 26.21
CA ASN A 224 -8.08 2.01 26.53
C ASN A 224 -6.77 1.67 27.24
N LEU A 225 -5.61 2.15 26.75
CA LEU A 225 -4.33 1.99 27.41
C LEU A 225 -4.38 2.45 28.90
N ASN A 226 -5.00 3.59 29.15
CA ASN A 226 -5.09 4.14 30.50
C ASN A 226 -5.88 3.22 31.47
N GLY A 227 -6.76 2.36 30.95
CA GLY A 227 -7.54 1.38 31.69
C GLY A 227 -6.92 -0.01 31.82
N HIS A 228 -5.90 -0.34 31.03
CA HIS A 228 -5.32 -1.70 30.94
C HIS A 228 -3.83 -1.73 31.30
N PRO A 229 -3.48 -1.93 32.60
CA PRO A 229 -2.08 -1.92 33.06
C PRO A 229 -1.21 -3.02 32.42
N GLU A 230 -1.81 -4.12 31.96
CA GLU A 230 -1.14 -5.24 31.30
C GLU A 230 -0.71 -4.95 29.86
N MET A 231 -1.15 -3.83 29.28
CA MET A 231 -0.92 -3.46 27.89
C MET A 231 0.17 -2.40 27.75
N LYS A 232 0.97 -2.50 26.70
CA LYS A 232 1.83 -1.43 26.19
C LYS A 232 1.34 -0.96 24.82
N LEU A 233 1.61 0.31 24.50
CA LEU A 233 1.16 0.96 23.27
C LEU A 233 2.34 1.55 22.52
N ILE A 234 2.42 1.27 21.23
CA ILE A 234 3.32 1.96 20.31
C ILE A 234 2.47 2.76 19.32
N ILE A 235 2.61 4.07 19.33
CA ILE A 235 1.88 4.99 18.44
C ILE A 235 2.84 5.49 17.37
N ALA A 236 2.51 5.31 16.11
CA ALA A 236 3.19 5.92 14.97
C ALA A 236 2.20 6.84 14.23
N PRO A 237 2.10 8.11 14.58
CA PRO A 237 1.15 9.04 13.99
C PRO A 237 1.42 9.25 12.50
N HIS A 238 0.36 9.56 11.73
CA HIS A 238 0.51 9.90 10.32
C HIS A 238 1.25 11.24 10.12
N GLU A 239 1.02 12.18 11.01
CA GLU A 239 1.68 13.48 11.05
C GLU A 239 2.45 13.64 12.36
N ILE A 240 3.75 13.99 12.26
CA ILE A 240 4.66 14.08 13.41
C ILE A 240 5.04 15.54 13.74
N HIS A 241 4.15 16.50 13.44
CA HIS A 241 4.40 17.89 13.84
C HIS A 241 4.20 18.07 15.36
N ARG A 242 4.90 19.04 15.92
CA ARG A 242 5.03 19.24 17.36
C ARG A 242 3.69 19.33 18.10
N GLU A 243 2.73 20.06 17.55
CA GLU A 243 1.43 20.28 18.17
C GLU A 243 0.64 18.96 18.32
N HIS A 244 0.68 18.12 17.29
CA HIS A 244 0.04 16.82 17.32
C HIS A 244 0.68 15.88 18.35
N LEU A 245 2.03 15.82 18.40
CA LEU A 245 2.73 15.01 19.39
C LEU A 245 2.42 15.46 20.82
N LEU A 246 2.35 16.76 21.07
CA LEU A 246 1.94 17.32 22.39
C LEU A 246 0.49 16.94 22.73
N SER A 247 -0.42 16.88 21.74
CA SER A 247 -1.81 16.49 21.98
C SER A 247 -1.92 15.02 22.39
N ILE A 248 -1.12 14.13 21.78
CA ILE A 248 -1.03 12.72 22.14
C ILE A 248 -0.53 12.58 23.59
N GLU A 249 0.56 13.27 23.94
CA GLU A 249 1.12 13.24 25.28
C GLU A 249 0.14 13.73 26.36
N ALA A 250 -0.63 14.78 26.06
CA ALA A 250 -1.62 15.33 26.98
C ALA A 250 -2.77 14.36 27.31
N MET A 251 -3.09 13.43 26.41
CA MET A 251 -4.11 12.40 26.62
C MET A 251 -3.59 11.21 27.43
N LEU A 252 -2.28 10.97 27.43
CA LEU A 252 -1.66 9.83 28.11
C LEU A 252 -1.58 10.08 29.63
N LYS A 253 -2.13 9.16 30.42
CA LYS A 253 -2.05 9.16 31.89
C LYS A 253 -0.97 8.21 32.42
N ARG A 254 -0.41 7.38 31.56
CA ARG A 254 0.63 6.41 31.88
C ARG A 254 1.98 6.87 31.35
N PRO A 255 3.11 6.39 31.91
CA PRO A 255 4.45 6.78 31.50
C PRO A 255 4.65 6.62 30.00
N SER A 256 5.01 7.71 29.33
CA SER A 256 5.23 7.73 27.89
C SER A 256 6.55 8.41 27.53
N VAL A 257 7.04 8.18 26.30
CA VAL A 257 8.22 8.83 25.77
C VAL A 257 8.15 8.87 24.23
N ARG A 258 8.68 9.94 23.64
CA ARG A 258 8.95 9.99 22.19
C ARG A 258 10.23 9.24 21.89
N LEU A 259 10.27 8.59 20.72
CA LEU A 259 11.47 7.86 20.33
C LEU A 259 12.71 8.77 20.23
N SER A 260 12.55 10.01 19.75
CA SER A 260 13.64 11.00 19.66
C SER A 260 14.21 11.45 20.99
N GLU A 261 13.44 11.31 22.09
CA GLU A 261 13.79 11.72 23.44
C GLU A 261 14.09 10.51 24.36
N ALA A 262 13.98 9.28 23.82
CA ALA A 262 14.09 8.06 24.59
C ALA A 262 15.55 7.73 24.94
N HIS A 263 15.81 7.42 26.19
CA HIS A 263 17.06 6.81 26.64
C HIS A 263 16.84 5.31 26.86
N GLU A 264 17.79 4.46 26.43
CA GLU A 264 17.64 3.00 26.51
C GLU A 264 17.31 2.50 27.92
N ASP A 265 17.91 3.11 28.93
CA ASP A 265 17.74 2.68 30.34
C ASP A 265 16.31 2.95 30.85
N ASP A 266 15.60 3.93 30.30
CA ASP A 266 14.27 4.33 30.77
C ASP A 266 13.13 3.66 30.01
N LEU A 267 13.41 3.01 28.88
CA LEU A 267 12.38 2.48 27.98
C LEU A 267 11.52 1.37 28.63
N ALA A 268 12.12 0.53 29.44
CA ALA A 268 11.40 -0.56 30.12
C ALA A 268 10.27 -0.06 31.03
N ASP A 269 10.44 1.15 31.61
CA ASP A 269 9.52 1.78 32.55
C ASP A 269 8.39 2.55 31.84
N LYS A 270 8.40 2.62 30.51
CA LYS A 270 7.35 3.30 29.73
C LYS A 270 6.27 2.32 29.32
N ASP A 271 5.05 2.81 29.27
CA ASP A 271 3.87 2.07 28.82
C ASP A 271 3.43 2.49 27.42
N CYS A 272 3.84 3.68 26.99
CA CYS A 272 3.59 4.18 25.63
C CYS A 272 4.88 4.70 25.00
N LEU A 273 5.15 4.25 23.76
CA LEU A 273 6.24 4.74 22.93
C LEU A 273 5.66 5.45 21.70
N ILE A 274 5.96 6.73 21.56
CA ILE A 274 5.51 7.55 20.44
C ILE A 274 6.63 7.59 19.39
N ILE A 275 6.35 7.12 18.19
CA ILE A 275 7.29 7.08 17.06
C ILE A 275 7.19 8.40 16.28
N ASP A 276 8.08 9.30 16.52
CA ASP A 276 8.16 10.62 15.91
C ASP A 276 9.15 10.67 14.73
N SER A 277 9.27 9.55 14.03
CA SER A 277 10.12 9.40 12.84
C SER A 277 9.46 8.51 11.78
N PHE A 278 9.77 8.77 10.50
CA PHE A 278 9.24 7.98 9.39
C PHE A 278 10.08 6.75 9.08
N GLY A 279 9.43 5.71 8.50
CA GLY A 279 10.10 4.56 7.91
C GLY A 279 10.33 3.38 8.86
N LEU A 280 9.91 3.46 10.11
CA LEU A 280 10.06 2.38 11.10
C LEU A 280 8.82 1.49 11.25
N LEU A 281 7.63 2.01 10.95
CA LEU A 281 6.35 1.38 11.27
C LEU A 281 6.23 -0.06 10.78
N SER A 282 6.61 -0.34 9.53
CA SER A 282 6.57 -1.69 8.97
C SER A 282 7.43 -2.71 9.72
N SER A 283 8.53 -2.26 10.34
CA SER A 283 9.36 -3.12 11.20
C SER A 283 8.84 -3.21 12.63
N ILE A 284 8.11 -2.19 13.09
CA ILE A 284 7.54 -2.14 14.44
C ILE A 284 6.39 -3.12 14.61
N TYR A 285 5.56 -3.35 13.57
CA TYR A 285 4.46 -4.30 13.64
C TYR A 285 4.89 -5.71 14.08
N ARG A 286 6.11 -6.14 13.78
CA ARG A 286 6.62 -7.46 14.23
C ARG A 286 6.62 -7.67 15.74
N TYR A 287 6.55 -6.60 16.51
CA TYR A 287 6.60 -6.63 17.99
C TYR A 287 5.21 -6.57 18.63
N GLY A 288 4.17 -6.23 17.85
CA GLY A 288 2.80 -6.14 18.33
C GLY A 288 2.06 -7.48 18.33
N GLN A 289 1.01 -7.56 19.13
CA GLN A 289 0.00 -8.62 19.11
C GLN A 289 -1.33 -8.14 18.58
N ILE A 290 -1.61 -6.83 18.63
CA ILE A 290 -2.82 -6.19 18.10
C ILE A 290 -2.38 -4.99 17.28
N ALA A 291 -2.98 -4.77 16.11
CA ALA A 291 -2.75 -3.58 15.31
C ALA A 291 -3.99 -2.70 15.22
N TYR A 292 -3.79 -1.40 15.28
CA TYR A 292 -4.78 -0.40 14.87
C TYR A 292 -4.25 0.37 13.65
N ILE A 293 -5.09 0.50 12.62
CA ILE A 293 -4.74 1.25 11.39
C ILE A 293 -5.58 2.52 11.33
N GLY A 294 -4.90 3.65 11.38
CA GLY A 294 -5.53 4.95 11.41
C GLY A 294 -6.15 5.41 10.10
N GLY A 295 -6.85 6.54 10.16
CA GLY A 295 -7.49 7.23 9.04
C GLY A 295 -8.94 6.81 8.77
N GLY A 296 -9.43 5.76 9.44
CA GLY A 296 -10.75 5.22 9.20
C GLY A 296 -11.92 6.09 9.65
N PHE A 297 -11.70 7.09 10.46
CA PHE A 297 -12.69 8.13 10.82
C PHE A 297 -12.60 9.36 9.90
N GLY A 298 -11.47 9.52 9.19
CA GLY A 298 -11.18 10.62 8.27
C GLY A 298 -11.39 10.28 6.79
N ALA A 299 -10.34 10.40 5.99
CA ALA A 299 -10.35 10.19 4.54
C ALA A 299 -10.44 8.73 4.09
N GLY A 300 -10.17 7.78 4.97
CA GLY A 300 -10.11 6.33 4.75
C GLY A 300 -8.87 5.72 5.37
N ILE A 301 -8.94 4.41 5.61
CA ILE A 301 -7.89 3.66 6.29
C ILE A 301 -6.58 3.63 5.50
N HIS A 302 -5.48 3.50 6.22
CA HIS A 302 -4.16 3.21 5.66
C HIS A 302 -3.98 1.72 5.35
N ASN A 303 -2.76 1.27 5.05
CA ASN A 303 -2.46 -0.08 4.59
C ASN A 303 -2.59 -1.11 5.73
N THR A 304 -3.66 -1.92 5.70
CA THR A 304 -3.90 -2.98 6.68
C THR A 304 -2.97 -4.19 6.53
N LEU A 305 -2.44 -4.42 5.32
CA LEU A 305 -1.62 -5.59 5.01
C LEU A 305 -0.26 -5.57 5.71
N GLU A 306 0.27 -4.37 6.01
CA GLU A 306 1.55 -4.22 6.70
C GLU A 306 1.51 -4.78 8.13
N ALA A 307 0.36 -4.71 8.79
CA ALA A 307 0.14 -5.34 10.08
C ALA A 307 -0.27 -6.81 9.94
N ALA A 308 -1.24 -7.10 9.09
CA ALA A 308 -1.80 -8.44 8.88
C ALA A 308 -0.73 -9.49 8.53
N VAL A 309 0.32 -9.11 7.79
CA VAL A 309 1.42 -10.00 7.40
C VAL A 309 2.19 -10.58 8.59
N TYR A 310 2.11 -9.94 9.76
CA TYR A 310 2.74 -10.43 10.99
C TYR A 310 1.84 -11.38 11.80
N GLY A 311 0.61 -11.62 11.36
CA GLY A 311 -0.30 -12.54 12.04
C GLY A 311 -0.90 -11.95 13.29
N MET A 312 -1.42 -10.73 13.22
CA MET A 312 -2.13 -10.07 14.33
C MET A 312 -3.49 -9.56 13.88
N PRO A 313 -4.51 -9.54 14.75
CA PRO A 313 -5.79 -8.90 14.45
C PRO A 313 -5.60 -7.41 14.15
N VAL A 314 -6.35 -6.91 13.16
CA VAL A 314 -6.22 -5.55 12.65
C VAL A 314 -7.53 -4.78 12.87
N LEU A 315 -7.50 -3.77 13.72
CA LEU A 315 -8.61 -2.87 14.01
C LEU A 315 -8.48 -1.61 13.15
N PHE A 316 -9.60 -1.06 12.70
CA PHE A 316 -9.65 0.18 11.92
C PHE A 316 -11.03 0.83 11.97
N GLY A 317 -11.10 2.13 11.69
CA GLY A 317 -12.36 2.87 11.66
C GLY A 317 -13.28 2.51 10.48
N PRO A 318 -14.52 3.07 10.44
CA PRO A 318 -15.61 2.60 9.57
C PRO A 318 -15.45 2.95 8.08
N ARG A 319 -14.55 3.84 7.69
CA ARG A 319 -14.38 4.26 6.29
C ARG A 319 -13.44 3.35 5.50
N TYR A 320 -13.68 2.02 5.54
CA TYR A 320 -12.90 0.99 4.85
C TYR A 320 -13.55 0.47 3.56
N HIS A 321 -14.79 0.85 3.23
CA HIS A 321 -15.58 0.23 2.15
C HIS A 321 -14.96 0.32 0.74
N LYS A 322 -14.04 1.25 0.51
CA LYS A 322 -13.30 1.38 -0.75
C LYS A 322 -12.08 0.43 -0.84
N PHE A 323 -11.71 -0.21 0.25
CA PHE A 323 -10.53 -1.05 0.40
C PHE A 323 -10.95 -2.52 0.40
N LYS A 324 -10.68 -3.22 -0.71
CA LYS A 324 -11.04 -4.63 -0.87
C LYS A 324 -10.37 -5.50 0.19
N GLU A 325 -9.08 -5.29 0.41
CA GLU A 325 -8.27 -6.00 1.38
C GLU A 325 -8.82 -5.94 2.81
N ALA A 326 -9.37 -4.81 3.21
CA ALA A 326 -9.98 -4.66 4.53
C ALA A 326 -11.31 -5.43 4.65
N LYS A 327 -12.12 -5.45 3.58
CA LYS A 327 -13.35 -6.25 3.54
C LYS A 327 -13.04 -7.74 3.61
N ASP A 328 -12.06 -8.18 2.84
CA ASP A 328 -11.65 -9.57 2.80
C ASP A 328 -11.05 -9.99 4.17
N LEU A 329 -10.27 -9.10 4.80
CA LEU A 329 -9.71 -9.33 6.14
C LEU A 329 -10.80 -9.46 7.22
N ILE A 330 -11.88 -8.65 7.13
CA ILE A 330 -13.07 -8.83 8.00
C ILE A 330 -13.73 -10.19 7.72
N ALA A 331 -13.92 -10.53 6.46
CA ALA A 331 -14.61 -11.77 6.08
C ALA A 331 -13.91 -13.03 6.58
N VAL A 332 -12.58 -13.02 6.72
CA VAL A 332 -11.81 -14.13 7.28
C VAL A 332 -11.66 -14.07 8.81
N GLY A 333 -12.17 -13.04 9.47
CA GLY A 333 -12.10 -12.88 10.93
C GLY A 333 -10.76 -12.32 11.45
N GLY A 334 -9.90 -11.79 10.56
CA GLY A 334 -8.61 -11.16 10.92
C GLY A 334 -8.67 -9.64 11.05
N GLY A 335 -9.78 -9.01 10.61
CA GLY A 335 -9.98 -7.56 10.65
C GLY A 335 -11.26 -7.16 11.35
N PHE A 336 -11.26 -6.02 12.03
CA PHE A 336 -12.39 -5.53 12.79
C PHE A 336 -12.63 -4.04 12.57
N SER A 337 -13.85 -3.69 12.14
CA SER A 337 -14.24 -2.30 11.99
C SER A 337 -14.77 -1.75 13.30
N ILE A 338 -14.19 -0.65 13.73
CA ILE A 338 -14.56 0.08 14.96
C ILE A 338 -15.37 1.31 14.53
N THR A 339 -16.55 1.49 15.12
CA THR A 339 -17.44 2.60 14.80
C THR A 339 -17.47 3.68 15.89
N ASP A 340 -17.19 3.29 17.13
CA ASP A 340 -17.25 4.13 18.33
C ASP A 340 -16.44 3.54 19.49
N ASP A 341 -16.39 4.24 20.61
CA ASP A 341 -15.68 3.83 21.82
C ASP A 341 -16.21 2.50 22.40
N SER A 342 -17.51 2.25 22.34
CA SER A 342 -18.10 1.00 22.84
C SER A 342 -17.64 -0.20 22.04
N SER A 343 -17.68 -0.10 20.71
CA SER A 343 -17.22 -1.17 19.79
C SER A 343 -15.72 -1.43 19.93
N PHE A 344 -14.93 -0.35 20.15
CA PHE A 344 -13.50 -0.48 20.40
C PHE A 344 -13.22 -1.24 21.69
N ARG A 345 -13.83 -0.81 22.81
CA ARG A 345 -13.66 -1.47 24.11
C ARG A 345 -14.08 -2.93 24.08
N THR A 346 -15.27 -3.21 23.55
CA THR A 346 -15.78 -4.59 23.46
C THR A 346 -14.78 -5.50 22.74
N LYS A 347 -14.22 -5.02 21.61
CA LYS A 347 -13.25 -5.82 20.86
C LYS A 347 -11.91 -5.93 21.58
N MET A 348 -11.45 -4.86 22.23
CA MET A 348 -10.20 -4.91 22.99
C MET A 348 -10.33 -5.81 24.22
N ASP A 349 -11.44 -5.73 24.97
CA ASP A 349 -11.67 -6.61 26.11
C ASP A 349 -11.67 -8.08 25.69
N GLU A 350 -12.31 -8.42 24.57
CA GLU A 350 -12.28 -9.77 24.00
C GLU A 350 -10.84 -10.21 23.70
N LEU A 351 -10.06 -9.38 22.95
CA LEU A 351 -8.70 -9.73 22.55
C LEU A 351 -7.69 -9.76 23.72
N LEU A 352 -7.93 -9.00 24.77
CA LEU A 352 -7.07 -8.97 25.96
C LEU A 352 -7.38 -10.11 26.96
N THR A 353 -8.65 -10.54 27.05
CA THR A 353 -9.09 -11.53 28.03
C THR A 353 -9.21 -12.94 27.47
N ASP A 354 -9.36 -13.10 26.15
CA ASP A 354 -9.44 -14.39 25.46
C ASP A 354 -8.21 -14.61 24.56
N PRO A 355 -7.18 -15.34 25.03
CA PRO A 355 -6.01 -15.68 24.23
C PRO A 355 -6.35 -16.45 22.95
N THR A 356 -7.43 -17.25 22.96
CA THR A 356 -7.86 -18.01 21.78
C THR A 356 -8.41 -17.08 20.71
N ALA A 357 -9.21 -16.07 21.09
CA ALA A 357 -9.71 -15.06 20.17
C ALA A 357 -8.56 -14.26 19.55
N LEU A 358 -7.58 -13.86 20.36
CA LEU A 358 -6.39 -13.14 19.90
C LEU A 358 -5.57 -13.97 18.88
N GLU A 359 -5.28 -15.23 19.21
CA GLU A 359 -4.49 -16.12 18.37
C GLU A 359 -5.23 -16.46 17.06
N THR A 360 -6.51 -16.84 17.14
CA THR A 360 -7.32 -17.21 15.98
C THR A 360 -7.47 -16.04 15.02
N SER A 361 -7.75 -14.84 15.52
CA SER A 361 -7.87 -13.64 14.69
C SER A 361 -6.54 -13.26 14.05
N GLY A 362 -5.45 -13.37 14.79
CA GLY A 362 -4.11 -13.13 14.30
C GLY A 362 -3.71 -14.12 13.20
N GLN A 363 -3.97 -15.40 13.42
CA GLN A 363 -3.70 -16.44 12.43
C GLN A 363 -4.52 -16.23 11.15
N ALA A 364 -5.81 -15.91 11.28
CA ALA A 364 -6.68 -15.60 10.14
C ALA A 364 -6.12 -14.44 9.30
N ALA A 365 -5.63 -13.38 9.94
CA ALA A 365 -5.00 -12.26 9.26
C ALA A 365 -3.71 -12.67 8.54
N GLY A 366 -2.84 -13.43 9.18
CA GLY A 366 -1.59 -13.92 8.61
C GLY A 366 -1.80 -14.87 7.44
N ASP A 367 -2.70 -15.82 7.57
CA ASP A 367 -3.04 -16.79 6.53
C ASP A 367 -3.71 -16.12 5.33
N PHE A 368 -4.55 -15.12 5.56
CA PHE A 368 -5.12 -14.32 4.47
C PHE A 368 -4.02 -13.69 3.61
N VAL A 369 -3.01 -13.07 4.21
CA VAL A 369 -1.89 -12.50 3.46
C VAL A 369 -1.09 -13.60 2.77
N LYS A 370 -0.73 -14.67 3.47
CA LYS A 370 0.07 -15.77 2.95
C LYS A 370 -0.59 -16.46 1.74
N ASN A 371 -1.92 -16.63 1.77
CA ASN A 371 -2.67 -17.27 0.69
C ASN A 371 -2.95 -16.34 -0.50
N SER A 372 -2.67 -15.03 -0.35
CA SER A 372 -2.92 -14.01 -1.38
C SER A 372 -1.66 -13.55 -2.13
N VAL A 373 -0.49 -14.11 -1.84
CA VAL A 373 0.78 -13.80 -2.51
C VAL A 373 0.93 -14.52 -3.83
N GLY A 374 1.88 -14.09 -4.66
CA GLY A 374 2.26 -14.72 -5.93
C GLY A 374 1.76 -14.01 -7.17
N ALA A 375 1.07 -12.87 -7.02
CA ALA A 375 0.58 -12.06 -8.13
C ALA A 375 1.72 -11.61 -9.05
N THR A 376 2.81 -11.11 -8.49
CA THR A 376 3.98 -10.63 -9.23
C THR A 376 4.58 -11.72 -10.12
N ASP A 377 4.76 -12.91 -9.58
CA ASP A 377 5.34 -14.05 -10.32
C ASP A 377 4.41 -14.54 -11.43
N GLN A 378 3.10 -14.59 -11.15
CA GLN A 378 2.11 -14.98 -12.15
C GLN A 378 2.07 -14.01 -13.33
N ILE A 379 2.15 -12.70 -13.05
CA ILE A 379 2.17 -11.65 -14.06
C ILE A 379 3.46 -11.77 -14.89
N LEU A 380 4.63 -11.86 -14.27
CA LEU A 380 5.92 -11.91 -14.97
C LEU A 380 6.04 -13.11 -15.91
N ARG A 381 5.50 -14.28 -15.53
CA ARG A 381 5.47 -15.46 -16.41
C ARG A 381 4.64 -15.27 -17.69
N GLN A 382 3.65 -14.37 -17.67
CA GLN A 382 2.76 -14.10 -18.81
C GLN A 382 3.16 -12.86 -19.62
N ILE A 383 3.98 -11.98 -19.03
CA ILE A 383 4.58 -10.87 -19.77
C ILE A 383 5.83 -11.38 -20.46
N HIS A 384 5.80 -11.40 -21.80
CA HIS A 384 6.97 -11.79 -22.59
C HIS A 384 8.02 -10.67 -22.58
N ILE A 385 8.90 -10.67 -21.58
CA ILE A 385 10.10 -9.83 -21.54
C ILE A 385 11.13 -10.51 -22.46
N ARG A 386 11.40 -9.91 -23.63
CA ARG A 386 12.31 -10.44 -24.67
C ARG A 386 13.60 -9.64 -24.74
#